data_fc0142ee59c27d09277166129f5e052c
#
_entry.id   fc0142ee59c27d09277166129f5e052c
#
_cell.length_a   1.000
_cell.length_b   1.000
_cell.length_c   1.000
_cell.angle_alpha   90.00
_cell.angle_beta   90.00
_cell.angle_gamma   90.00
#
_symmetry.space_group_name_H-M   'P 1'
#
loop_
_entity.id
_entity.type
_entity.pdbx_description
1 polymer ?
#
loop_
_entity_poly.entity_id
_entity_poly.type
_entity_poly.pdbx_seq_one_letter_code
_entity_poly.pdbx_strand_id
1 'polypeptide(L)'
;MQQILQNKKGFVKSVFDQVFDKYDLMNDFMSFGIHRLWKKNLISMMNPSKGKSLIDVACGTGDIGKLYLDNTVTDGQITCVDPNKGMIDKGKIKLSNYKNINWIISKAEKLPLQKNLFDYYTISFGLRNTENLDKSLSEAYRVLKPGGRFFCLEFSKIQNEKLELIYKQYSKLIPIIGKYVVGQKKPYEYLIXX
;
A
#
# COMPACT_ATOMS: atom_id res chain seq x y z
N MET A 1 -13.60 5.29 23.96
CA MET A 1 -13.47 4.75 22.60
C MET A 1 -12.92 5.79 21.62
N GLN A 2 -13.49 7.00 21.52
CA GLN A 2 -13.01 8.06 20.63
C GLN A 2 -11.55 8.48 20.90
N GLN A 3 -11.15 8.59 22.14
CA GLN A 3 -9.79 8.98 22.56
C GLN A 3 -8.74 7.92 22.16
N ILE A 4 -9.10 6.64 22.25
CA ILE A 4 -8.25 5.53 21.82
C ILE A 4 -8.05 5.58 20.29
N LEU A 5 -9.11 5.88 19.54
CA LEU A 5 -9.06 6.02 18.08
C LEU A 5 -8.21 7.22 17.64
N GLN A 6 -8.32 8.35 18.35
CA GLN A 6 -7.49 9.54 18.09
C GLN A 6 -6.01 9.25 18.36
N ASN A 7 -5.72 8.56 19.46
CA ASN A 7 -4.34 8.18 19.80
C ASN A 7 -3.74 7.23 18.74
N LYS A 8 -4.54 6.29 18.23
CA LYS A 8 -4.12 5.38 17.15
C LYS A 8 -3.81 6.17 15.88
N LYS A 9 -4.65 7.13 15.50
CA LYS A 9 -4.46 7.98 14.31
C LYS A 9 -3.17 8.79 14.37
N GLY A 10 -2.93 9.47 15.48
CA GLY A 10 -1.71 10.27 15.68
C GLY A 10 -0.48 9.39 15.63
N PHE A 11 -0.54 8.24 16.27
CA PHE A 11 0.58 7.28 16.32
C PHE A 11 0.89 6.70 14.94
N VAL A 12 -0.13 6.24 14.20
CA VAL A 12 0.05 5.69 12.83
C VAL A 12 0.70 6.74 11.93
N LYS A 13 0.18 7.97 11.95
CA LYS A 13 0.75 9.06 11.15
C LYS A 13 2.21 9.31 11.51
N SER A 14 2.53 9.42 12.82
CA SER A 14 3.91 9.67 13.27
C SER A 14 4.86 8.54 12.88
N VAL A 15 4.40 7.29 12.91
CA VAL A 15 5.19 6.13 12.49
C VAL A 15 5.54 6.26 10.99
N PHE A 16 4.55 6.53 10.14
CA PHE A 16 4.78 6.64 8.71
C PHE A 16 5.65 7.87 8.36
N ASP A 17 5.46 9.00 9.06
CA ASP A 17 6.27 10.20 8.84
C ASP A 17 7.75 9.98 9.23
N GLN A 18 8.02 9.09 10.20
CA GLN A 18 9.38 8.80 10.65
C GLN A 18 10.11 7.78 9.78
N VAL A 19 9.38 6.84 9.18
CA VAL A 19 10.01 5.74 8.43
C VAL A 19 9.81 5.81 6.92
N PHE A 20 9.16 6.87 6.43
CA PHE A 20 8.85 6.96 4.99
C PHE A 20 10.11 6.93 4.12
N ASP A 21 11.26 7.41 4.63
CA ASP A 21 12.54 7.36 3.91
C ASP A 21 13.08 5.95 3.72
N LYS A 22 12.73 5.05 4.63
CA LYS A 22 13.23 3.66 4.64
C LYS A 22 12.08 2.65 4.55
N TYR A 23 10.93 3.09 4.00
CA TYR A 23 9.70 2.28 3.94
C TYR A 23 9.92 0.97 3.17
N ASP A 24 10.61 1.03 2.04
CA ASP A 24 10.90 -0.17 1.25
C ASP A 24 11.80 -1.14 2.02
N LEU A 25 12.81 -0.61 2.72
CA LEU A 25 13.71 -1.42 3.55
C LEU A 25 12.93 -2.08 4.69
N MET A 26 11.98 -1.36 5.30
CA MET A 26 11.12 -1.90 6.35
C MET A 26 10.25 -3.05 5.81
N ASN A 27 9.65 -2.87 4.64
CA ASN A 27 8.86 -3.93 3.99
C ASN A 27 9.73 -5.13 3.63
N ASP A 28 10.96 -4.90 3.15
CA ASP A 28 11.93 -5.97 2.89
C ASP A 28 12.20 -6.79 4.17
N PHE A 29 12.45 -6.11 5.29
CA PHE A 29 12.67 -6.80 6.58
C PHE A 29 11.44 -7.59 7.02
N MET A 30 10.25 -6.99 6.95
CA MET A 30 9.02 -7.64 7.42
C MET A 30 8.62 -8.86 6.59
N SER A 31 8.97 -8.87 5.31
CA SER A 31 8.53 -9.92 4.38
C SER A 31 9.69 -10.76 3.83
N PHE A 32 10.92 -10.63 4.33
CA PHE A 32 12.11 -11.22 3.70
C PHE A 32 12.26 -10.83 2.22
N GLY A 33 11.80 -9.63 1.84
CA GLY A 33 11.81 -9.17 0.44
C GLY A 33 10.70 -9.78 -0.43
N ILE A 34 9.92 -10.70 0.10
CA ILE A 34 8.88 -11.42 -0.66
C ILE A 34 7.76 -10.47 -1.11
N HIS A 35 7.55 -9.33 -0.42
CA HIS A 35 6.52 -8.36 -0.81
C HIS A 35 6.69 -7.89 -2.26
N ARG A 36 7.92 -7.85 -2.78
CA ARG A 36 8.19 -7.48 -4.17
C ARG A 36 7.64 -8.51 -5.15
N LEU A 37 7.79 -9.80 -4.79
CA LEU A 37 7.22 -10.91 -5.56
C LEU A 37 5.69 -10.89 -5.50
N TRP A 38 5.14 -10.62 -4.31
CA TRP A 38 3.67 -10.51 -4.15
C TRP A 38 3.08 -9.38 -5.01
N LYS A 39 3.76 -8.22 -5.08
CA LYS A 39 3.33 -7.11 -5.94
C LYS A 39 3.38 -7.51 -7.43
N LYS A 40 4.42 -8.23 -7.86
CA LYS A 40 4.52 -8.76 -9.23
C LYS A 40 3.39 -9.74 -9.52
N ASN A 41 3.13 -10.66 -8.59
CA ASN A 41 2.04 -11.63 -8.72
C ASN A 41 0.68 -10.93 -8.80
N LEU A 42 0.47 -9.87 -8.03
CA LEU A 42 -0.75 -9.07 -8.10
C LEU A 42 -0.98 -8.53 -9.52
N ILE A 43 0.04 -7.96 -10.14
CA ILE A 43 -0.03 -7.45 -11.52
C ILE A 43 -0.25 -8.59 -12.53
N SER A 44 0.42 -9.72 -12.32
CA SER A 44 0.23 -10.91 -13.16
C SER A 44 -1.22 -11.42 -13.09
N MET A 45 -1.79 -11.51 -11.88
CA MET A 45 -3.19 -11.90 -11.67
C MET A 45 -4.18 -10.88 -12.26
N MET A 46 -3.81 -9.59 -12.21
CA MET A 46 -4.61 -8.53 -12.83
C MET A 46 -4.66 -8.70 -14.35
N ASN A 47 -3.56 -9.17 -14.95
CA ASN A 47 -3.42 -9.35 -16.40
C ASN A 47 -3.88 -8.08 -17.14
N PRO A 48 -3.18 -6.95 -16.95
CA PRO A 48 -3.66 -5.66 -17.43
C PRO A 48 -3.75 -5.63 -18.96
N SER A 49 -4.89 -5.19 -19.46
CA SER A 49 -5.16 -5.06 -20.89
C SER A 49 -4.90 -3.63 -21.38
N LYS A 50 -4.61 -3.48 -22.67
CA LYS A 50 -4.39 -2.19 -23.33
C LYS A 50 -5.58 -1.24 -23.11
N GLY A 51 -5.30 0.01 -22.84
CA GLY A 51 -6.31 1.07 -22.68
C GLY A 51 -7.07 1.05 -21.36
N LYS A 52 -6.71 0.15 -20.46
CA LYS A 52 -7.36 0.04 -19.15
C LYS A 52 -6.74 1.03 -18.14
N SER A 53 -7.55 1.47 -17.19
CA SER A 53 -7.15 2.43 -16.15
C SER A 53 -7.11 1.76 -14.79
N LEU A 54 -6.07 2.09 -14.02
CA LEU A 54 -5.86 1.60 -12.66
C LEU A 54 -5.92 2.77 -11.67
N ILE A 55 -6.57 2.56 -10.54
CA ILE A 55 -6.36 3.39 -9.35
C ILE A 55 -5.64 2.55 -8.29
N ASP A 56 -4.52 3.07 -7.78
CA ASP A 56 -3.74 2.45 -6.70
C ASP A 56 -3.87 3.31 -5.45
N VAL A 57 -4.57 2.80 -4.43
CA VAL A 57 -4.89 3.54 -3.20
C VAL A 57 -4.00 3.03 -2.06
N ALA A 58 -3.54 3.94 -1.20
CA ALA A 58 -2.41 3.75 -0.29
C ALA A 58 -1.18 3.35 -1.09
N CYS A 59 -0.92 4.08 -2.16
CA CYS A 59 0.09 3.73 -3.17
C CYS A 59 1.53 3.89 -2.68
N GLY A 60 1.75 4.62 -1.57
CA GLY A 60 3.08 4.95 -1.10
C GLY A 60 3.88 5.69 -2.17
N THR A 61 5.02 5.15 -2.56
CA THR A 61 5.88 5.73 -3.61
C THR A 61 5.55 5.22 -5.02
N GLY A 62 4.43 4.50 -5.19
CA GLY A 62 3.91 4.12 -6.50
C GLY A 62 4.49 2.83 -7.09
N ASP A 63 4.88 1.86 -6.26
CA ASP A 63 5.46 0.58 -6.74
C ASP A 63 4.49 -0.18 -7.62
N ILE A 64 3.22 -0.30 -7.22
CA ILE A 64 2.18 -0.98 -8.01
C ILE A 64 1.99 -0.22 -9.33
N GLY A 65 1.94 1.11 -9.25
CA GLY A 65 1.82 1.96 -10.44
C GLY A 65 2.94 1.71 -11.45
N LYS A 66 4.19 1.67 -10.96
CA LYS A 66 5.34 1.35 -11.80
C LYS A 66 5.18 -0.03 -12.45
N LEU A 67 4.89 -1.06 -11.64
CA LEU A 67 4.73 -2.43 -12.15
C LEU A 67 3.60 -2.52 -13.18
N TYR A 68 2.50 -1.79 -12.96
CA TYR A 68 1.38 -1.75 -13.90
C TYR A 68 1.84 -1.16 -15.25
N LEU A 69 2.50 0.01 -15.23
CA LEU A 69 2.96 0.68 -16.44
C LEU A 69 4.03 -0.14 -17.18
N ASP A 70 4.92 -0.80 -16.45
CA ASP A 70 5.96 -1.68 -17.03
C ASP A 70 5.34 -2.91 -17.74
N ASN A 71 4.12 -3.31 -17.34
CA ASN A 71 3.44 -4.50 -17.87
C ASN A 71 2.31 -4.15 -18.86
N THR A 72 1.94 -2.88 -18.99
CA THR A 72 1.00 -2.43 -20.03
C THR A 72 1.78 -1.95 -21.26
N VAL A 73 1.51 -2.54 -22.38
CA VAL A 73 2.34 -2.37 -23.58
C VAL A 73 2.24 -0.96 -24.19
N THR A 74 1.37 -0.05 -23.74
CA THR A 74 1.38 1.35 -24.22
C THR A 74 0.59 2.35 -23.39
N ASP A 75 -0.73 2.32 -23.37
CA ASP A 75 -1.55 3.47 -22.97
C ASP A 75 -2.16 3.31 -21.58
N GLY A 76 -1.52 2.54 -20.72
CA GLY A 76 -1.99 2.38 -19.33
C GLY A 76 -1.99 3.73 -18.61
N GLN A 77 -3.10 4.07 -17.99
CA GLN A 77 -3.22 5.26 -17.15
C GLN A 77 -3.40 4.82 -15.71
N ILE A 78 -2.72 5.51 -14.81
CA ILE A 78 -2.83 5.19 -13.40
C ILE A 78 -3.08 6.46 -12.58
N THR A 79 -3.94 6.31 -11.58
CA THR A 79 -4.11 7.30 -10.51
C THR A 79 -3.56 6.71 -9.21
N CYS A 80 -2.51 7.32 -8.69
CA CYS A 80 -1.86 6.97 -7.43
C CYS A 80 -2.41 7.87 -6.32
N VAL A 81 -2.96 7.27 -5.27
CA VAL A 81 -3.60 7.99 -4.15
C VAL A 81 -2.95 7.59 -2.85
N ASP A 82 -2.50 8.56 -2.06
CA ASP A 82 -1.96 8.31 -0.72
C ASP A 82 -2.26 9.51 0.18
N PRO A 83 -2.60 9.32 1.47
CA PRO A 83 -2.80 10.45 2.37
C PRO A 83 -1.49 11.14 2.79
N ASN A 84 -0.34 10.48 2.62
CA ASN A 84 0.96 11.01 3.02
C ASN A 84 1.59 11.77 1.85
N LYS A 85 1.65 13.10 1.99
CA LYS A 85 2.25 13.98 0.99
C LYS A 85 3.72 13.60 0.70
N GLY A 86 4.49 13.23 1.73
CA GLY A 86 5.90 12.85 1.56
C GLY A 86 6.07 11.62 0.66
N MET A 87 5.17 10.63 0.80
CA MET A 87 5.15 9.46 -0.09
C MET A 87 4.85 9.87 -1.53
N ILE A 88 3.84 10.71 -1.74
CA ILE A 88 3.46 11.21 -3.08
C ILE A 88 4.63 11.98 -3.70
N ASP A 89 5.28 12.88 -2.95
CA ASP A 89 6.39 13.68 -3.48
C ASP A 89 7.57 12.78 -3.89
N LYS A 90 7.90 11.79 -3.09
CA LYS A 90 8.94 10.79 -3.44
C LYS A 90 8.54 9.97 -4.67
N GLY A 91 7.27 9.55 -4.73
CA GLY A 91 6.74 8.82 -5.87
C GLY A 91 6.89 9.59 -7.17
N LYS A 92 6.56 10.89 -7.15
CA LYS A 92 6.71 11.79 -8.30
C LYS A 92 8.17 11.87 -8.77
N ILE A 93 9.11 11.97 -7.83
CA ILE A 93 10.55 12.00 -8.16
C ILE A 93 10.98 10.65 -8.74
N LYS A 94 10.67 9.57 -8.04
CA LYS A 94 11.03 8.18 -8.40
C LYS A 94 10.51 7.80 -9.79
N LEU A 95 9.30 8.23 -10.12
CA LEU A 95 8.60 7.85 -11.36
C LEU A 95 8.48 9.02 -12.35
N SER A 96 9.39 9.99 -12.28
CA SER A 96 9.37 11.18 -13.14
C SER A 96 9.43 10.88 -14.65
N ASN A 97 9.98 9.73 -15.02
CA ASN A 97 10.05 9.27 -16.42
C ASN A 97 8.71 8.72 -16.96
N TYR A 98 7.73 8.49 -16.08
CA TYR A 98 6.41 7.99 -16.48
C TYR A 98 5.42 9.15 -16.56
N LYS A 99 4.88 9.42 -17.75
CA LYS A 99 3.96 10.56 -17.98
C LYS A 99 2.50 10.24 -17.65
N ASN A 100 2.15 8.97 -17.54
CA ASN A 100 0.75 8.52 -17.44
C ASN A 100 0.32 8.28 -15.99
N ILE A 101 0.89 9.03 -15.03
CA ILE A 101 0.57 8.91 -13.61
C ILE A 101 -0.10 10.19 -13.10
N ASN A 102 -1.32 10.07 -12.63
CA ASN A 102 -2.02 11.12 -11.88
C ASN A 102 -1.81 10.88 -10.38
N TRP A 103 -1.36 11.89 -9.63
CA TRP A 103 -1.05 11.78 -8.21
C TRP A 103 -2.04 12.59 -7.39
N ILE A 104 -2.68 11.96 -6.40
CA ILE A 104 -3.71 12.57 -5.56
C ILE A 104 -3.36 12.35 -4.08
N ILE A 105 -3.40 13.41 -3.29
CA ILE A 105 -3.27 13.32 -1.83
C ILE A 105 -4.69 13.17 -1.26
N SER A 106 -5.06 11.97 -0.84
CA SER A 106 -6.38 11.71 -0.27
C SER A 106 -6.41 10.42 0.52
N LYS A 107 -7.41 10.28 1.40
CA LYS A 107 -7.70 9.04 2.12
C LYS A 107 -8.56 8.12 1.25
N ALA A 108 -8.46 6.80 1.53
CA ALA A 108 -9.27 5.79 0.86
C ALA A 108 -10.77 5.98 1.07
N GLU A 109 -11.15 6.58 2.21
CA GLU A 109 -12.54 6.81 2.63
C GLU A 109 -13.23 7.95 1.88
N LYS A 110 -12.48 8.75 1.10
CA LYS A 110 -13.06 9.92 0.40
C LYS A 110 -12.17 10.25 -0.80
N LEU A 111 -12.46 9.63 -1.92
CA LEU A 111 -11.69 9.85 -3.15
C LEU A 111 -12.28 11.05 -3.94
N PRO A 112 -11.48 12.08 -4.26
CA PRO A 112 -11.98 13.23 -5.01
C PRO A 112 -12.08 12.92 -6.52
N LEU A 113 -12.85 11.88 -6.84
CA LEU A 113 -12.96 11.29 -8.17
C LEU A 113 -14.43 10.96 -8.44
N GLN A 114 -14.80 10.99 -9.71
CA GLN A 114 -16.15 10.59 -10.13
C GLN A 114 -16.32 9.08 -10.05
N LYS A 115 -17.57 8.62 -10.10
CA LYS A 115 -17.92 7.19 -10.14
C LYS A 115 -17.55 6.58 -11.50
N ASN A 116 -17.33 5.27 -11.52
CA ASN A 116 -17.20 4.48 -12.76
C ASN A 116 -16.03 4.92 -13.66
N LEU A 117 -14.86 5.24 -13.05
CA LEU A 117 -13.69 5.71 -13.80
C LEU A 117 -12.66 4.63 -14.11
N PHE A 118 -12.53 3.62 -13.25
CA PHE A 118 -11.39 2.71 -13.30
C PHE A 118 -11.81 1.27 -13.61
N ASP A 119 -10.97 0.61 -14.41
CA ASP A 119 -11.12 -0.82 -14.70
C ASP A 119 -10.57 -1.68 -13.57
N TYR A 120 -9.52 -1.17 -12.90
CA TYR A 120 -8.85 -1.87 -11.81
C TYR A 120 -8.68 -0.93 -10.61
N TYR A 121 -8.82 -1.50 -9.41
CA TYR A 121 -8.52 -0.83 -8.14
C TYR A 121 -7.56 -1.72 -7.37
N THR A 122 -6.46 -1.16 -6.90
CA THR A 122 -5.53 -1.85 -6.00
C THR A 122 -5.42 -1.13 -4.66
N ILE A 123 -5.25 -1.91 -3.60
CA ILE A 123 -4.79 -1.43 -2.30
C ILE A 123 -3.83 -2.48 -1.74
N SER A 124 -2.57 -2.08 -1.49
CA SER A 124 -1.51 -3.01 -1.08
C SER A 124 -0.94 -2.57 0.27
N PHE A 125 -1.12 -3.43 1.30
CA PHE A 125 -0.64 -3.21 2.68
C PHE A 125 -1.18 -1.92 3.32
N GLY A 126 -2.30 -1.42 2.82
CA GLY A 126 -2.89 -0.17 3.26
C GLY A 126 -4.27 -0.28 3.89
N LEU A 127 -5.00 -1.34 3.56
CA LEU A 127 -6.40 -1.48 3.97
C LEU A 127 -6.56 -1.52 5.50
N ARG A 128 -5.65 -2.20 6.20
CA ARG A 128 -5.63 -2.28 7.67
C ARG A 128 -5.43 -0.92 8.37
N ASN A 129 -4.90 0.07 7.65
CA ASN A 129 -4.60 1.41 8.18
C ASN A 129 -5.72 2.41 7.93
N THR A 130 -6.78 2.02 7.23
CA THR A 130 -7.93 2.90 6.97
C THR A 130 -8.69 3.18 8.27
N GLU A 131 -9.27 4.37 8.36
CA GLU A 131 -10.05 4.79 9.53
C GLU A 131 -11.42 4.12 9.57
N ASN A 132 -11.97 3.82 8.38
CA ASN A 132 -13.28 3.21 8.23
C ASN A 132 -13.26 2.29 7.00
N LEU A 133 -13.24 1.00 7.26
CA LEU A 133 -13.17 -0.04 6.23
C LEU A 133 -14.35 0.03 5.27
N ASP A 134 -15.58 0.17 5.82
CA ASP A 134 -16.80 0.17 5.00
C ASP A 134 -16.82 1.35 4.02
N LYS A 135 -16.41 2.53 4.49
CA LYS A 135 -16.29 3.71 3.62
C LYS A 135 -15.23 3.52 2.54
N SER A 136 -14.09 2.93 2.91
CA SER A 136 -13.01 2.65 1.95
C SER A 136 -13.47 1.70 0.85
N LEU A 137 -14.19 0.63 1.23
CA LEU A 137 -14.73 -0.33 0.27
C LEU A 137 -15.86 0.28 -0.57
N SER A 138 -16.70 1.13 0.03
CA SER A 138 -17.75 1.86 -0.69
C SER A 138 -17.17 2.80 -1.75
N GLU A 139 -16.08 3.51 -1.42
CA GLU A 139 -15.38 4.37 -2.36
C GLU A 139 -14.71 3.56 -3.47
N ALA A 140 -14.10 2.42 -3.13
CA ALA A 140 -13.52 1.51 -4.12
C ALA A 140 -14.60 1.03 -5.11
N TYR A 141 -15.75 0.60 -4.60
CA TYR A 141 -16.89 0.20 -5.43
C TYR A 141 -17.38 1.35 -6.32
N ARG A 142 -17.49 2.56 -5.74
CA ARG A 142 -18.02 3.75 -6.45
C ARG A 142 -17.15 4.15 -7.63
N VAL A 143 -15.82 4.12 -7.48
CA VAL A 143 -14.90 4.58 -8.53
C VAL A 143 -14.63 3.52 -9.59
N LEU A 144 -14.89 2.23 -9.29
CA LEU A 144 -14.78 1.15 -10.27
C LEU A 144 -15.94 1.19 -11.27
N LYS A 145 -15.63 0.92 -12.53
CA LYS A 145 -16.62 0.71 -13.58
C LYS A 145 -17.44 -0.56 -13.29
N PRO A 146 -18.66 -0.68 -13.81
CA PRO A 146 -19.35 -1.98 -13.83
C PRO A 146 -18.43 -3.03 -14.49
N GLY A 147 -18.22 -4.17 -13.81
CA GLY A 147 -17.28 -5.20 -14.25
C GLY A 147 -15.82 -4.91 -13.93
N GLY A 148 -15.52 -3.77 -13.32
CA GLY A 148 -14.18 -3.46 -12.82
C GLY A 148 -13.76 -4.40 -11.70
N ARG A 149 -12.46 -4.59 -11.51
CA ARG A 149 -11.92 -5.57 -10.55
C ARG A 149 -11.15 -4.89 -9.42
N PHE A 150 -11.43 -5.35 -8.20
CA PHE A 150 -10.78 -4.91 -6.95
C PHE A 150 -9.71 -5.94 -6.56
N PHE A 151 -8.51 -5.47 -6.26
CA PHE A 151 -7.38 -6.28 -5.81
C PHE A 151 -6.87 -5.75 -4.49
N CYS A 152 -6.87 -6.60 -3.48
CA CYS A 152 -6.32 -6.28 -2.15
C CYS A 152 -5.13 -7.19 -1.88
N LEU A 153 -3.98 -6.61 -1.60
CA LEU A 153 -2.80 -7.33 -1.14
C LEU A 153 -2.56 -6.96 0.33
N GLU A 154 -2.75 -7.93 1.22
CA GLU A 154 -2.65 -7.67 2.66
C GLU A 154 -2.09 -8.89 3.40
N PHE A 155 -1.45 -8.65 4.53
CA PHE A 155 -1.00 -9.72 5.40
C PHE A 155 -2.19 -10.46 6.00
N SER A 156 -2.08 -11.78 6.05
CA SER A 156 -3.07 -12.67 6.64
C SER A 156 -2.41 -13.54 7.70
N LYS A 157 -3.22 -14.15 8.55
CA LYS A 157 -2.71 -15.11 9.54
C LYS A 157 -2.08 -16.31 8.83
N ILE A 158 -0.96 -16.75 9.34
CA ILE A 158 -0.28 -17.94 8.84
C ILE A 158 -1.07 -19.15 9.37
N GLN A 159 -1.64 -19.92 8.45
CA GLN A 159 -2.46 -21.10 8.82
C GLN A 159 -1.62 -22.31 9.21
N ASN A 160 -0.36 -22.36 8.78
CA ASN A 160 0.54 -23.46 9.11
C ASN A 160 1.25 -23.16 10.43
N GLU A 161 1.00 -23.98 11.45
CA GLU A 161 1.51 -23.76 12.81
C GLU A 161 3.04 -23.72 12.89
N LYS A 162 3.72 -24.55 12.10
CA LYS A 162 5.20 -24.59 12.06
C LYS A 162 5.75 -23.28 11.47
N LEU A 163 5.16 -22.82 10.37
CA LEU A 163 5.55 -21.54 9.75
C LEU A 163 5.21 -20.36 10.66
N GLU A 164 4.07 -20.41 11.35
CA GLU A 164 3.69 -19.38 12.32
C GLU A 164 4.73 -19.28 13.45
N LEU A 165 5.19 -20.43 13.96
CA LEU A 165 6.20 -20.45 15.03
C LEU A 165 7.53 -19.83 14.55
N ILE A 166 7.98 -20.19 13.35
CA ILE A 166 9.20 -19.62 12.73
C ILE A 166 9.04 -18.12 12.56
N TYR A 167 7.90 -17.68 12.01
CA TYR A 167 7.62 -16.25 11.80
C TYR A 167 7.55 -15.49 13.12
N LYS A 168 6.96 -16.06 14.17
CA LYS A 168 6.91 -15.45 15.51
C LYS A 168 8.32 -15.25 16.10
N GLN A 169 9.24 -16.18 15.88
CA GLN A 169 10.62 -16.01 16.34
C GLN A 169 11.34 -14.92 15.53
N TYR A 170 11.18 -14.96 14.20
CA TYR A 170 11.74 -13.94 13.31
C TYR A 170 11.19 -12.55 13.64
N SER A 171 9.88 -12.41 13.84
CA SER A 171 9.23 -11.12 14.10
C SER A 171 9.75 -10.44 15.37
N LYS A 172 10.19 -11.20 16.38
CA LYS A 172 10.83 -10.65 17.59
C LYS A 172 12.16 -9.97 17.28
N LEU A 173 12.85 -10.38 16.22
CA LEU A 173 14.13 -9.79 15.80
C LEU A 173 13.93 -8.49 14.99
N ILE A 174 12.77 -8.32 14.34
CA ILE A 174 12.52 -7.16 13.45
C ILE A 174 12.69 -5.82 14.19
N PRO A 175 12.10 -5.59 15.40
CA PRO A 175 12.29 -4.33 16.10
C PRO A 175 13.75 -4.09 16.52
N ILE A 176 14.49 -5.15 16.83
CA ILE A 176 15.91 -5.06 17.22
C ILE A 176 16.73 -4.63 16.00
N ILE A 177 16.54 -5.30 14.86
CA ILE A 177 17.20 -4.95 13.59
C ILE A 177 16.81 -3.51 13.18
N GLY A 178 15.52 -3.17 13.29
CA GLY A 178 15.02 -1.83 12.97
C GLY A 178 15.71 -0.75 13.78
N LYS A 179 15.99 -1.00 15.06
CA LYS A 179 16.72 -0.07 15.92
C LYS A 179 18.14 0.19 15.40
N TYR A 180 18.84 -0.86 14.97
CA TYR A 180 20.24 -0.73 14.49
C TYR A 180 20.34 -0.16 13.08
N VAL A 181 19.40 -0.51 12.19
CA VAL A 181 19.45 -0.11 10.77
C VAL A 181 18.81 1.24 10.52
N VAL A 182 17.69 1.53 11.18
CA VAL A 182 16.87 2.73 10.95
C VAL A 182 16.99 3.72 12.12
N GLY A 183 17.51 3.27 13.26
CA GLY A 183 17.63 4.08 14.48
C GLY A 183 16.34 4.15 15.30
N GLN A 184 15.32 3.37 14.96
CA GLN A 184 14.01 3.43 15.61
C GLN A 184 13.42 2.04 15.81
N LYS A 185 12.87 1.77 16.99
CA LYS A 185 12.26 0.50 17.37
C LYS A 185 10.72 0.52 17.27
N LYS A 186 10.09 1.61 17.73
CA LYS A 186 8.63 1.73 17.87
C LYS A 186 7.85 1.49 16.57
N PRO A 187 8.26 2.00 15.39
CA PRO A 187 7.54 1.72 14.15
C PRO A 187 7.45 0.23 13.82
N TYR A 188 8.51 -0.51 14.09
CA TYR A 188 8.57 -1.97 13.82
C TYR A 188 7.71 -2.76 14.81
N GLU A 189 7.66 -2.35 16.08
CA GLU A 189 6.77 -2.95 17.08
C GLU A 189 5.31 -2.80 16.68
N TYR A 190 4.92 -1.61 16.21
CA TYR A 190 3.56 -1.36 15.71
C TYR A 190 3.20 -2.30 14.55
N LEU A 191 4.09 -2.46 13.59
CA LEU A 191 3.85 -3.24 12.38
C LEU A 191 3.72 -4.75 12.66
N ILE A 192 4.41 -5.24 13.65
CA ILE A 192 4.28 -6.64 14.11
C ILE A 192 2.99 -6.86 14.87
N UNK A 193 2.72 -5.93 15.48
CA UNK A 193 1.59 -5.94 16.27
C UNK A 193 0.31 -5.81 15.58
N UNK A 194 0.51 -5.38 14.79
CA UNK A 194 -0.57 -5.06 14.05
C UNK A 194 -1.13 -6.08 13.36
#